data_f143caa6f66bdc812b20662de1d47bdc
#
_entry.id   f143caa6f66bdc812b20662de1d47bdc
#
_cell.length_a   1.000
_cell.length_b   1.000
_cell.length_c   1.000
_cell.angle_alpha   90.00
_cell.angle_beta   90.00
_cell.angle_gamma   90.00
#
_symmetry.space_group_name_H-M   'P 1'
#
loop_
_entity.id
_entity.type
_entity.pdbx_description
1 polymer ?
#
loop_
_entity_poly.entity_id
_entity_poly.type
_entity_poly.pdbx_seq_one_letter_code
_entity_poly.pdbx_strand_id
1 'polypeptide(L)'
;MDQLKEKAVFVGIIKEGESDSKVEEYLDELQFLAETAGVEGEKKFVQRMDRPDNATYIRSGKLQEIADYCEANEIKYVIFDDELSGTQQRNIEKVVKCSIVIDRTSLILEIFAQRAKTAYAKMQVELARYNYMLPRLAGMWTHLERQRGGVGTRGGMGETQIEIDRRIVKEKISKLKEQLKKVDRQMATQRGNRGQLVRLSLVGYTNVGKSTLMKQKKKSDVF
;
A
#
# COMPACT_ATOMS: atom_id res chain seq x y z
N MET A 1 -23.71 4.16 -17.61
CA MET A 1 -22.78 5.27 -17.30
C MET A 1 -21.45 4.62 -17.01
N ASP A 2 -20.54 4.60 -17.98
CA ASP A 2 -19.15 4.21 -17.74
C ASP A 2 -18.56 5.20 -16.74
N GLN A 3 -18.33 4.75 -15.52
CA GLN A 3 -17.47 5.49 -14.61
C GLN A 3 -16.10 5.53 -15.28
N LEU A 4 -15.64 6.70 -15.66
CA LEU A 4 -14.26 6.93 -16.10
C LEU A 4 -13.34 6.30 -15.04
N LYS A 5 -12.69 5.19 -15.42
CA LYS A 5 -11.75 4.54 -14.52
C LYS A 5 -10.57 5.47 -14.29
N GLU A 6 -10.17 5.62 -13.06
CA GLU A 6 -8.97 6.40 -12.71
C GLU A 6 -7.73 5.71 -13.28
N LYS A 7 -6.85 6.49 -13.92
CA LYS A 7 -5.67 5.99 -14.64
C LYS A 7 -4.44 5.96 -13.73
N ALA A 8 -3.58 4.96 -13.92
CA ALA A 8 -2.33 4.80 -13.19
C ALA A 8 -1.15 4.55 -14.12
N VAL A 9 0.04 5.01 -13.69
CA VAL A 9 1.33 4.58 -14.21
C VAL A 9 2.08 3.77 -13.18
N PHE A 10 2.91 2.83 -13.65
CA PHE A 10 3.68 1.92 -12.80
C PHE A 10 5.16 2.22 -12.92
N VAL A 11 5.86 2.21 -11.80
CA VAL A 11 7.27 2.56 -11.73
C VAL A 11 8.07 1.45 -11.06
N GLY A 12 9.08 0.95 -11.76
CA GLY A 12 10.01 -0.06 -11.27
C GLY A 12 11.46 0.30 -11.55
N ILE A 13 12.37 -0.34 -10.83
CA ILE A 13 13.82 -0.27 -11.12
C ILE A 13 14.35 -1.65 -11.46
N ILE A 14 15.33 -1.69 -12.37
CA ILE A 14 16.13 -2.88 -12.65
C ILE A 14 17.43 -2.73 -11.87
N LYS A 15 17.61 -3.55 -10.85
CA LYS A 15 18.83 -3.58 -10.03
C LYS A 15 19.92 -4.41 -10.75
N GLU A 16 21.18 -4.23 -10.33
CA GLU A 16 22.28 -5.03 -10.82
C GLU A 16 22.01 -6.53 -10.57
N GLY A 17 22.14 -7.35 -11.63
CA GLY A 17 21.84 -8.80 -11.58
C GLY A 17 20.37 -9.18 -11.80
N GLU A 18 19.47 -8.24 -11.95
CA GLU A 18 18.07 -8.52 -12.32
C GLU A 18 17.88 -8.47 -13.84
N SER A 19 17.07 -9.40 -14.38
CA SER A 19 16.70 -9.39 -15.79
C SER A 19 15.52 -8.44 -16.04
N ASP A 20 15.52 -7.81 -17.22
CA ASP A 20 14.44 -6.91 -17.64
C ASP A 20 13.10 -7.65 -17.65
N SER A 21 13.07 -8.91 -18.11
CA SER A 21 11.87 -9.74 -18.15
C SER A 21 11.25 -9.98 -16.76
N LYS A 22 12.07 -10.11 -15.73
CA LYS A 22 11.59 -10.32 -14.36
C LYS A 22 10.95 -9.05 -13.79
N VAL A 23 11.53 -7.89 -14.04
CA VAL A 23 10.95 -6.61 -13.60
C VAL A 23 9.67 -6.31 -14.37
N GLU A 24 9.61 -6.67 -15.66
CA GLU A 24 8.39 -6.55 -16.45
C GLU A 24 7.26 -7.43 -15.89
N GLU A 25 7.56 -8.67 -15.52
CA GLU A 25 6.60 -9.59 -14.86
C GLU A 25 6.08 -9.00 -13.54
N TYR A 26 6.95 -8.37 -12.72
CA TYR A 26 6.52 -7.71 -11.49
C TYR A 26 5.61 -6.51 -11.76
N LEU A 27 5.90 -5.72 -12.78
CA LEU A 27 5.05 -4.60 -13.17
C LEU A 27 3.72 -5.06 -13.79
N ASP A 28 3.71 -6.20 -14.50
CA ASP A 28 2.47 -6.85 -14.98
C ASP A 28 1.58 -7.27 -13.81
N GLU A 29 2.17 -7.90 -12.80
CA GLU A 29 1.46 -8.26 -11.58
C GLU A 29 0.92 -7.02 -10.85
N LEU A 30 1.73 -5.96 -10.75
CA LEU A 30 1.34 -4.71 -10.11
C LEU A 30 0.16 -4.04 -10.85
N GLN A 31 0.19 -4.02 -12.18
CA GLN A 31 -0.91 -3.55 -13.02
C GLN A 31 -2.18 -4.36 -12.76
N PHE A 32 -2.07 -5.68 -12.74
CA PHE A 32 -3.20 -6.56 -12.44
C PHE A 32 -3.80 -6.32 -11.04
N LEU A 33 -2.95 -6.02 -10.04
CA LEU A 33 -3.41 -5.61 -8.71
C LEU A 33 -4.17 -4.28 -8.77
N ALA A 34 -3.69 -3.28 -9.53
CA ALA A 34 -4.36 -2.00 -9.70
C ALA A 34 -5.73 -2.17 -10.39
N GLU A 35 -5.81 -2.97 -11.44
CA GLU A 35 -7.07 -3.32 -12.11
C GLU A 35 -8.07 -4.00 -11.15
N THR A 36 -7.56 -4.84 -10.23
CA THR A 36 -8.36 -5.44 -9.17
C THR A 36 -8.93 -4.40 -8.20
N ALA A 37 -8.24 -3.28 -8.01
CA ALA A 37 -8.70 -2.13 -7.22
C ALA A 37 -9.62 -1.18 -8.00
N GLY A 38 -9.83 -1.44 -9.30
CA GLY A 38 -10.67 -0.62 -10.18
C GLY A 38 -9.92 0.52 -10.88
N VAL A 39 -8.58 0.49 -10.86
CA VAL A 39 -7.70 1.48 -11.49
C VAL A 39 -7.18 0.94 -12.81
N GLU A 40 -7.21 1.73 -13.87
CA GLU A 40 -6.76 1.34 -15.22
C GLU A 40 -5.27 1.63 -15.40
N GLY A 41 -4.52 0.63 -15.84
CA GLY A 41 -3.09 0.75 -16.14
C GLY A 41 -2.84 1.42 -17.49
N GLU A 42 -2.09 2.53 -17.51
CA GLU A 42 -1.80 3.29 -18.73
C GLU A 42 -0.39 3.02 -19.25
N LYS A 43 0.62 3.13 -18.39
CA LYS A 43 2.04 3.02 -18.80
C LYS A 43 2.94 2.53 -17.69
N LYS A 44 3.99 1.81 -18.08
CA LYS A 44 5.08 1.37 -17.19
C LYS A 44 6.32 2.20 -17.44
N PHE A 45 6.97 2.63 -16.38
CA PHE A 45 8.26 3.31 -16.39
C PHE A 45 9.29 2.46 -15.66
N VAL A 46 10.40 2.22 -16.31
CA VAL A 46 11.50 1.44 -15.75
C VAL A 46 12.77 2.25 -15.81
N GLN A 47 13.59 2.14 -14.76
CA GLN A 47 14.93 2.73 -14.75
C GLN A 47 15.95 1.70 -14.27
N ARG A 48 17.04 1.56 -15.02
CA ARG A 48 18.17 0.73 -14.62
C ARG A 48 19.08 1.53 -13.68
N MET A 49 19.32 0.97 -12.49
CA MET A 49 20.18 1.59 -11.48
C MET A 49 20.59 0.55 -10.42
N ASP A 50 21.81 0.68 -9.92
CA ASP A 50 22.38 -0.27 -8.96
C ASP A 50 21.66 -0.22 -7.59
N ARG A 51 21.28 0.99 -7.19
CA ARG A 51 20.58 1.23 -5.91
C ARG A 51 19.50 2.30 -6.08
N PRO A 52 18.35 2.16 -5.39
CA PRO A 52 17.34 3.20 -5.34
C PRO A 52 17.93 4.51 -4.82
N ASP A 53 17.46 5.63 -5.38
CA ASP A 53 17.79 6.95 -4.85
C ASP A 53 17.18 7.15 -3.47
N ASN A 54 17.96 7.68 -2.53
CA ASN A 54 17.52 7.87 -1.15
C ASN A 54 16.43 8.94 -1.00
N ALA A 55 16.40 9.93 -1.92
CA ALA A 55 15.47 11.05 -1.86
C ALA A 55 14.18 10.79 -2.63
N THR A 56 14.25 10.14 -3.81
CA THR A 56 13.15 10.04 -4.76
C THR A 56 12.96 8.65 -5.34
N TYR A 57 13.68 7.62 -4.84
CA TYR A 57 13.65 6.23 -5.30
C TYR A 57 14.21 6.06 -6.73
N ILE A 58 13.82 6.90 -7.68
CA ILE A 58 14.34 7.00 -9.05
C ILE A 58 15.10 8.32 -9.26
N ARG A 59 15.92 8.41 -10.29
CA ARG A 59 16.67 9.64 -10.60
C ARG A 59 15.74 10.77 -11.03
N SER A 60 16.17 12.02 -10.74
CA SER A 60 15.36 13.23 -10.99
C SER A 60 14.88 13.39 -12.43
N GLY A 61 15.72 13.07 -13.44
CA GLY A 61 15.32 13.13 -14.84
C GLY A 61 14.17 12.17 -15.18
N LYS A 62 14.22 10.91 -14.67
CA LYS A 62 13.11 9.96 -14.87
C LYS A 62 11.86 10.39 -14.09
N LEU A 63 12.03 10.96 -12.92
CA LEU A 63 10.90 11.47 -12.14
C LEU A 63 10.22 12.64 -12.85
N GLN A 64 10.98 13.55 -13.52
CA GLN A 64 10.42 14.62 -14.31
C GLN A 64 9.66 14.09 -15.53
N GLU A 65 10.24 13.11 -16.24
CA GLU A 65 9.56 12.43 -17.36
C GLU A 65 8.20 11.85 -16.95
N ILE A 66 8.13 11.23 -15.76
CA ILE A 66 6.88 10.69 -15.20
C ILE A 66 5.91 11.83 -14.88
N ALA A 67 6.38 12.90 -14.25
CA ALA A 67 5.55 14.05 -13.90
C ALA A 67 4.92 14.70 -15.14
N ASP A 68 5.72 14.95 -16.17
CA ASP A 68 5.27 15.53 -17.46
C ASP A 68 4.23 14.61 -18.14
N TYR A 69 4.46 13.30 -18.11
CA TYR A 69 3.51 12.32 -18.64
C TYR A 69 2.20 12.30 -17.85
N CYS A 70 2.28 12.35 -16.52
CA CYS A 70 1.09 12.36 -15.66
C CYS A 70 0.23 13.59 -15.89
N GLU A 71 0.85 14.76 -16.05
CA GLU A 71 0.13 16.00 -16.34
C GLU A 71 -0.54 15.97 -17.73
N ALA A 72 0.19 15.50 -18.75
CA ALA A 72 -0.32 15.43 -20.12
C ALA A 72 -1.47 14.41 -20.33
N ASN A 73 -1.54 13.34 -19.52
CA ASN A 73 -2.50 12.25 -19.68
C ASN A 73 -3.51 12.14 -18.53
N GLU A 74 -3.59 13.14 -17.66
CA GLU A 74 -4.51 13.19 -16.52
C GLU A 74 -4.42 11.94 -15.61
N ILE A 75 -3.17 11.49 -15.35
CA ILE A 75 -2.91 10.31 -14.53
C ILE A 75 -3.22 10.59 -13.07
N LYS A 76 -4.06 9.75 -12.47
CA LYS A 76 -4.47 9.89 -11.07
C LYS A 76 -3.49 9.25 -10.09
N TYR A 77 -2.88 8.13 -10.44
CA TYR A 77 -2.00 7.37 -9.56
C TYR A 77 -0.63 7.13 -10.19
N VAL A 78 0.41 7.28 -9.38
CA VAL A 78 1.77 6.79 -9.68
C VAL A 78 2.09 5.70 -8.67
N ILE A 79 2.21 4.46 -9.15
CA ILE A 79 2.32 3.26 -8.32
C ILE A 79 3.72 2.67 -8.46
N PHE A 80 4.46 2.66 -7.36
CA PHE A 80 5.80 2.09 -7.30
C PHE A 80 5.75 0.61 -6.92
N ASP A 81 6.59 -0.20 -7.56
CA ASP A 81 6.67 -1.63 -7.30
C ASP A 81 7.30 -1.95 -5.94
N ASP A 82 8.37 -1.26 -5.59
CA ASP A 82 9.02 -1.36 -4.29
C ASP A 82 8.40 -0.41 -3.26
N GLU A 83 8.59 -0.74 -1.99
CA GLU A 83 8.13 0.05 -0.85
C GLU A 83 8.86 1.39 -0.75
N LEU A 84 8.12 2.48 -0.64
CA LEU A 84 8.67 3.83 -0.49
C LEU A 84 8.82 4.22 0.98
N SER A 85 9.92 4.88 1.32
CA SER A 85 10.01 5.60 2.60
C SER A 85 9.12 6.85 2.59
N GLY A 86 8.69 7.32 3.76
CA GLY A 86 7.88 8.54 3.86
C GLY A 86 8.58 9.79 3.27
N THR A 87 9.92 9.82 3.28
CA THR A 87 10.69 10.90 2.66
C THR A 87 10.67 10.81 1.13
N GLN A 88 10.85 9.61 0.57
CA GLN A 88 10.77 9.39 -0.87
C GLN A 88 9.37 9.72 -1.40
N GLN A 89 8.33 9.17 -0.79
CA GLN A 89 6.95 9.44 -1.19
C GLN A 89 6.68 10.95 -1.23
N ARG A 90 6.99 11.67 -0.16
CA ARG A 90 6.82 13.12 -0.08
C ARG A 90 7.60 13.89 -1.15
N ASN A 91 8.84 13.49 -1.43
CA ASN A 91 9.66 14.18 -2.43
C ASN A 91 9.15 13.93 -3.85
N ILE A 92 8.66 12.73 -4.13
CA ILE A 92 8.01 12.39 -5.40
C ILE A 92 6.72 13.20 -5.57
N GLU A 93 5.84 13.25 -4.55
CA GLU A 93 4.60 14.03 -4.56
C GLU A 93 4.80 15.52 -4.85
N LYS A 94 5.94 16.09 -4.46
CA LYS A 94 6.28 17.49 -4.78
C LYS A 94 6.53 17.73 -6.27
N VAL A 95 7.02 16.73 -6.97
CA VAL A 95 7.33 16.80 -8.41
C VAL A 95 6.10 16.40 -9.21
N VAL A 96 5.45 15.28 -8.85
CA VAL A 96 4.24 14.77 -9.52
C VAL A 96 2.99 15.37 -8.84
N LYS A 97 2.74 16.66 -9.06
CA LYS A 97 1.73 17.46 -8.33
C LYS A 97 0.29 17.03 -8.52
N CYS A 98 -0.03 16.44 -9.66
CA CYS A 98 -1.41 16.10 -10.07
C CYS A 98 -1.81 14.66 -9.69
N SER A 99 -0.89 13.82 -9.25
CA SER A 99 -1.13 12.39 -9.03
C SER A 99 -0.89 12.00 -7.58
N ILE A 100 -1.60 10.98 -7.15
CA ILE A 100 -1.43 10.35 -5.84
C ILE A 100 -0.31 9.30 -5.96
N VAL A 101 0.71 9.41 -5.11
CA VAL A 101 1.86 8.49 -5.10
C VAL A 101 1.64 7.41 -4.06
N ILE A 102 1.63 6.16 -4.51
CA ILE A 102 1.50 4.98 -3.64
C ILE A 102 2.53 3.91 -4.04
N ASP A 103 2.75 2.97 -3.16
CA ASP A 103 3.58 1.79 -3.43
C ASP A 103 2.74 0.50 -3.47
N ARG A 104 3.37 -0.62 -3.84
CA ARG A 104 2.73 -1.95 -3.90
C ARG A 104 2.04 -2.30 -2.58
N THR A 105 2.66 -2.01 -1.44
CA THR A 105 2.11 -2.32 -0.11
C THR A 105 0.84 -1.52 0.17
N SER A 106 0.83 -0.22 -0.14
CA SER A 106 -0.36 0.64 -0.03
C SER A 106 -1.50 0.14 -0.90
N LEU A 107 -1.21 -0.22 -2.16
CA LEU A 107 -2.20 -0.75 -3.09
C LEU A 107 -2.83 -2.05 -2.57
N ILE A 108 -2.02 -2.98 -2.08
CA ILE A 108 -2.50 -4.24 -1.50
C ILE A 108 -3.38 -3.98 -0.27
N LEU A 109 -2.98 -3.06 0.60
CA LEU A 109 -3.78 -2.68 1.77
C LEU A 109 -5.12 -2.07 1.39
N GLU A 110 -5.17 -1.29 0.30
CA GLU A 110 -6.41 -0.73 -0.23
C GLU A 110 -7.34 -1.83 -0.77
N ILE A 111 -6.81 -2.78 -1.54
CA ILE A 111 -7.58 -3.94 -2.04
C ILE A 111 -8.17 -4.73 -0.86
N PHE A 112 -7.38 -4.99 0.18
CA PHE A 112 -7.88 -5.67 1.37
C PHE A 112 -8.95 -4.87 2.10
N ALA A 113 -8.82 -3.54 2.18
CA ALA A 113 -9.82 -2.68 2.80
C ALA A 113 -11.16 -2.72 2.07
N GLN A 114 -11.13 -2.65 0.73
CA GLN A 114 -12.33 -2.75 -0.09
C GLN A 114 -13.02 -4.11 0.04
N ARG A 115 -12.24 -5.18 0.22
CA ARG A 115 -12.75 -6.56 0.31
C ARG A 115 -13.11 -7.01 1.73
N ALA A 116 -12.69 -6.29 2.76
CA ALA A 116 -12.94 -6.63 4.15
C ALA A 116 -14.42 -6.43 4.53
N LYS A 117 -15.21 -7.50 4.55
CA LYS A 117 -16.65 -7.47 4.87
C LYS A 117 -16.92 -7.69 6.35
N THR A 118 -16.12 -8.50 7.06
CA THR A 118 -16.32 -8.81 8.46
C THR A 118 -15.62 -7.79 9.37
N ALA A 119 -16.15 -7.57 10.57
CA ALA A 119 -15.53 -6.71 11.59
C ALA A 119 -14.08 -7.16 11.90
N TYR A 120 -13.86 -8.48 11.97
CA TYR A 120 -12.53 -9.06 12.17
C TYR A 120 -11.56 -8.71 11.04
N ALA A 121 -11.97 -8.90 9.77
CA ALA A 121 -11.15 -8.55 8.62
C ALA A 121 -10.86 -7.04 8.56
N LYS A 122 -11.85 -6.19 8.85
CA LYS A 122 -11.65 -4.73 8.92
C LYS A 122 -10.62 -4.35 9.96
N MET A 123 -10.69 -4.93 11.17
CA MET A 123 -9.70 -4.68 12.23
C MET A 123 -8.29 -5.15 11.83
N GLN A 124 -8.16 -6.28 11.12
CA GLN A 124 -6.86 -6.75 10.64
C GLN A 124 -6.25 -5.80 9.60
N VAL A 125 -7.05 -5.35 8.64
CA VAL A 125 -6.60 -4.39 7.62
C VAL A 125 -6.25 -3.05 8.26
N GLU A 126 -7.05 -2.57 9.19
CA GLU A 126 -6.78 -1.32 9.91
C GLU A 126 -5.46 -1.42 10.72
N LEU A 127 -5.24 -2.54 11.40
CA LEU A 127 -3.97 -2.80 12.09
C LEU A 127 -2.78 -2.80 11.14
N ALA A 128 -2.92 -3.43 9.96
CA ALA A 128 -1.87 -3.45 8.95
C ALA A 128 -1.58 -2.04 8.41
N ARG A 129 -2.61 -1.22 8.15
CA ARG A 129 -2.48 0.18 7.75
C ARG A 129 -1.74 1.03 8.78
N TYR A 130 -2.07 0.90 10.06
CA TYR A 130 -1.35 1.63 11.12
C TYR A 130 0.11 1.18 11.24
N ASN A 131 0.40 -0.12 11.14
CA ASN A 131 1.78 -0.62 11.16
C ASN A 131 2.59 -0.10 9.96
N TYR A 132 1.99 -0.03 8.78
CA TYR A 132 2.60 0.53 7.58
C TYR A 132 2.85 2.04 7.70
N MET A 133 1.90 2.79 8.26
CA MET A 133 1.96 4.25 8.41
C MET A 133 2.95 4.68 9.49
N LEU A 134 3.04 3.94 10.59
CA LEU A 134 3.82 4.34 11.79
C LEU A 134 5.27 4.75 11.50
N PRO A 135 6.08 3.99 10.72
CA PRO A 135 7.45 4.40 10.38
C PRO A 135 7.50 5.59 9.42
N ARG A 136 6.44 5.83 8.64
CA ARG A 136 6.35 6.91 7.63
C ARG A 136 5.90 8.25 8.21
N LEU A 137 5.27 8.27 9.37
CA LEU A 137 4.80 9.50 10.02
C LEU A 137 5.89 10.57 10.14
N ALA A 138 7.10 10.20 10.54
CA ALA A 138 8.21 11.15 10.68
C ALA A 138 8.58 11.84 9.36
N GLY A 139 8.52 11.13 8.22
CA GLY A 139 8.82 11.67 6.91
C GLY A 139 7.72 12.56 6.33
N MET A 140 6.46 12.30 6.66
CA MET A 140 5.30 13.02 6.15
C MET A 140 5.10 14.39 6.84
N TRP A 141 5.40 14.49 8.15
CA TRP A 141 5.10 15.68 8.97
C TRP A 141 6.06 16.85 8.80
N THR A 142 7.33 16.63 8.53
CA THR A 142 8.31 17.71 8.32
C THR A 142 7.95 18.68 7.18
N HIS A 143 6.98 18.34 6.34
CA HIS A 143 6.48 19.21 5.29
C HIS A 143 5.36 20.15 5.76
N LEU A 144 4.45 19.69 6.60
CA LEU A 144 3.35 20.51 7.12
C LEU A 144 3.85 21.65 8.01
N GLU A 145 4.95 21.46 8.71
CA GLU A 145 5.60 22.51 9.49
C GLU A 145 6.19 23.63 8.63
N ARG A 146 6.81 23.28 7.49
CA ARG A 146 7.37 24.27 6.57
C ARG A 146 6.28 25.06 5.80
N GLN A 147 5.12 24.46 5.55
CA GLN A 147 3.99 25.15 4.92
C GLN A 147 3.25 26.10 5.87
N ARG A 148 3.28 25.85 7.17
CA ARG A 148 2.79 26.77 8.21
C ARG A 148 3.84 27.79 8.64
N GLY A 149 4.83 28.10 7.82
CA GLY A 149 5.86 29.10 8.02
C GLY A 149 5.30 30.46 8.39
N GLY A 150 4.99 30.60 9.65
CA GLY A 150 4.67 31.82 10.34
C GLY A 150 5.65 31.99 11.48
N VAL A 151 6.59 32.94 11.29
CA VAL A 151 7.25 33.73 12.31
C VAL A 151 7.56 33.03 13.66
N GLY A 152 8.83 32.62 13.83
CA GLY A 152 9.52 32.82 15.10
C GLY A 152 9.01 32.05 16.30
N THR A 153 9.09 30.72 16.28
CA THR A 153 9.32 29.97 17.51
C THR A 153 10.35 28.88 17.24
N ARG A 154 11.52 29.08 17.78
CA ARG A 154 12.60 28.09 17.85
C ARG A 154 12.09 26.81 18.48
N GLY A 155 12.29 25.66 17.81
CA GLY A 155 12.34 24.32 18.35
C GLY A 155 11.23 23.92 19.31
N GLY A 156 10.39 22.97 18.93
CA GLY A 156 9.64 22.19 19.89
C GLY A 156 8.20 21.83 19.52
N MET A 157 7.44 22.67 18.84
CA MET A 157 6.02 22.34 18.55
C MET A 157 5.87 21.21 17.51
N GLY A 158 6.74 21.10 16.53
CA GLY A 158 6.61 20.07 15.51
C GLY A 158 7.06 18.69 15.97
N GLU A 159 8.13 18.61 16.75
CA GLU A 159 8.53 17.35 17.38
C GLU A 159 7.44 16.83 18.33
N THR A 160 6.88 17.70 19.16
CA THR A 160 5.78 17.34 20.05
C THR A 160 4.54 16.85 19.31
N GLN A 161 4.19 17.44 18.16
CA GLN A 161 3.04 17.00 17.36
C GLN A 161 3.27 15.61 16.75
N ILE A 162 4.45 15.36 16.19
CA ILE A 162 4.85 14.04 15.67
C ILE A 162 4.83 12.99 16.78
N GLU A 163 5.32 13.33 17.96
CA GLU A 163 5.31 12.42 19.09
C GLU A 163 3.89 12.10 19.57
N ILE A 164 3.01 13.10 19.61
CA ILE A 164 1.59 12.93 19.94
C ILE A 164 0.93 12.00 18.93
N ASP A 165 1.10 12.24 17.64
CA ASP A 165 0.50 11.42 16.59
C ASP A 165 1.04 9.98 16.61
N ARG A 166 2.34 9.83 16.83
CA ARG A 166 2.97 8.52 17.00
C ARG A 166 2.39 7.77 18.21
N ARG A 167 2.14 8.46 19.30
CA ARG A 167 1.51 7.89 20.49
C ARG A 167 0.08 7.46 20.18
N ILE A 168 -0.72 8.32 19.54
CA ILE A 168 -2.10 8.01 19.14
C ILE A 168 -2.15 6.76 18.25
N VAL A 169 -1.27 6.67 17.24
CA VAL A 169 -1.20 5.51 16.35
C VAL A 169 -0.78 4.25 17.11
N LYS A 170 0.21 4.33 18.01
CA LYS A 170 0.61 3.20 18.86
C LYS A 170 -0.51 2.73 19.78
N GLU A 171 -1.27 3.65 20.37
CA GLU A 171 -2.45 3.32 21.19
C GLU A 171 -3.53 2.61 20.38
N LYS A 172 -3.81 3.08 19.14
CA LYS A 172 -4.74 2.42 18.23
C LYS A 172 -4.28 1.01 17.86
N ILE A 173 -2.99 0.84 17.53
CA ILE A 173 -2.38 -0.47 17.29
C ILE A 173 -2.57 -1.40 18.48
N SER A 174 -2.30 -0.92 19.69
CA SER A 174 -2.46 -1.71 20.93
C SER A 174 -3.90 -2.14 21.14
N LYS A 175 -4.86 -1.22 21.01
CA LYS A 175 -6.29 -1.50 21.13
C LYS A 175 -6.77 -2.53 20.10
N LEU A 176 -6.38 -2.37 18.85
CA LEU A 176 -6.74 -3.31 17.78
C LEU A 176 -6.15 -4.71 18.03
N LYS A 177 -4.89 -4.80 18.47
CA LYS A 177 -4.28 -6.08 18.84
C LYS A 177 -5.03 -6.77 19.99
N GLU A 178 -5.45 -6.02 21.00
CA GLU A 178 -6.23 -6.56 22.10
C GLU A 178 -7.61 -7.06 21.64
N GLN A 179 -8.30 -6.29 20.80
CA GLN A 179 -9.60 -6.69 20.24
C GLN A 179 -9.48 -7.95 19.38
N LEU A 180 -8.49 -8.01 18.48
CA LEU A 180 -8.23 -9.20 17.67
C LEU A 180 -7.95 -10.42 18.54
N LYS A 181 -7.14 -10.27 19.60
CA LYS A 181 -6.84 -11.35 20.54
C LYS A 181 -8.09 -11.86 21.28
N LYS A 182 -9.06 -10.97 21.60
CA LYS A 182 -10.36 -11.36 22.19
C LYS A 182 -11.18 -12.18 21.19
N VAL A 183 -11.26 -11.70 19.93
CA VAL A 183 -11.99 -12.42 18.87
C VAL A 183 -11.34 -13.78 18.57
N ASP A 184 -10.02 -13.86 18.52
CA ASP A 184 -9.29 -15.12 18.30
C ASP A 184 -9.59 -16.15 19.39
N ARG A 185 -9.65 -15.72 20.67
CA ARG A 185 -10.05 -16.59 21.78
C ARG A 185 -11.48 -17.10 21.62
N GLN A 186 -12.43 -16.23 21.27
CA GLN A 186 -13.82 -16.61 21.02
C GLN A 186 -13.92 -17.60 19.85
N MET A 187 -13.22 -17.35 18.75
CA MET A 187 -13.17 -18.27 17.61
C MET A 187 -12.51 -19.61 17.96
N ALA A 188 -11.47 -19.60 18.80
CA ALA A 188 -10.84 -20.83 19.29
C ALA A 188 -11.82 -21.67 20.11
N THR A 189 -12.60 -21.06 21.01
CA THR A 189 -13.63 -21.74 21.78
C THR A 189 -14.73 -22.32 20.89
N GLN A 190 -15.21 -21.56 19.89
CA GLN A 190 -16.21 -22.05 18.91
C GLN A 190 -15.68 -23.21 18.04
N ARG A 191 -14.36 -23.27 17.82
CA ARG A 191 -13.69 -24.32 17.02
C ARG A 191 -13.26 -25.52 17.85
N GLY A 192 -13.45 -25.51 19.16
CA GLY A 192 -12.94 -26.53 20.09
C GLY A 192 -13.32 -27.97 19.70
N ASN A 193 -14.51 -28.17 19.14
CA ASN A 193 -14.97 -29.51 18.69
C ASN A 193 -14.44 -29.94 17.32
N ARG A 194 -13.64 -29.13 16.63
CA ARG A 194 -13.12 -29.45 15.28
C ARG A 194 -11.72 -30.07 15.30
N GLY A 195 -11.19 -30.40 16.46
CA GLY A 195 -9.83 -30.94 16.62
C GLY A 195 -9.59 -32.29 15.94
N GLN A 196 -10.66 -33.06 15.68
CA GLN A 196 -10.59 -34.39 15.04
C GLN A 196 -10.73 -34.35 13.50
N LEU A 197 -10.96 -33.15 12.90
CA LEU A 197 -11.14 -33.01 11.45
C LEU A 197 -9.82 -32.69 10.77
N VAL A 198 -9.60 -33.29 9.59
CA VAL A 198 -8.47 -32.97 8.71
C VAL A 198 -8.62 -31.50 8.24
N ARG A 199 -7.58 -30.71 8.43
CA ARG A 199 -7.53 -29.31 8.00
C ARG A 199 -6.71 -29.20 6.72
N LEU A 200 -7.33 -28.68 5.67
CA LEU A 200 -6.68 -28.40 4.40
C LEU A 200 -6.67 -26.88 4.18
N SER A 201 -5.56 -26.32 3.76
CA SER A 201 -5.47 -24.94 3.32
C SER A 201 -5.01 -24.84 1.87
N LEU A 202 -5.68 -23.99 1.09
CA LEU A 202 -5.28 -23.68 -0.28
C LEU A 202 -4.42 -22.41 -0.24
N VAL A 203 -3.16 -22.53 -0.63
CA VAL A 203 -2.20 -21.43 -0.69
C VAL A 203 -1.84 -21.17 -2.15
N GLY A 204 -1.67 -19.93 -2.52
CA GLY A 204 -1.29 -19.49 -3.86
C GLY A 204 -1.60 -18.01 -4.07
N TYR A 205 -1.10 -17.45 -5.17
CA TYR A 205 -1.30 -16.05 -5.53
C TYR A 205 -2.79 -15.65 -5.65
N THR A 206 -3.06 -14.35 -5.62
CA THR A 206 -4.41 -13.81 -5.87
C THR A 206 -4.91 -14.26 -7.25
N ASN A 207 -6.21 -14.48 -7.37
CA ASN A 207 -6.91 -14.89 -8.60
C ASN A 207 -6.53 -16.22 -9.29
N VAL A 208 -5.71 -17.06 -8.69
CA VAL A 208 -5.44 -18.44 -9.19
C VAL A 208 -6.61 -19.42 -8.99
N GLY A 209 -7.81 -18.94 -8.69
CA GLY A 209 -8.99 -19.77 -8.58
C GLY A 209 -9.21 -20.50 -7.26
N LYS A 210 -8.46 -20.18 -6.17
CA LYS A 210 -8.62 -20.81 -4.86
C LYS A 210 -10.06 -20.79 -4.33
N SER A 211 -10.67 -19.62 -4.38
CA SER A 211 -12.06 -19.42 -3.90
C SER A 211 -13.08 -20.16 -4.79
N THR A 212 -12.83 -20.21 -6.09
CA THR A 212 -13.66 -20.96 -7.04
C THR A 212 -13.62 -22.46 -6.76
N LEU A 213 -12.41 -23.00 -6.54
CA LEU A 213 -12.23 -24.40 -6.16
C LEU A 213 -12.93 -24.75 -4.84
N MET A 214 -12.83 -23.86 -3.84
CA MET A 214 -13.51 -24.02 -2.55
C MET A 214 -15.03 -23.97 -2.69
N LYS A 215 -15.56 -23.06 -3.54
CA LYS A 215 -17.01 -22.98 -3.83
C LYS A 215 -17.54 -24.26 -4.45
N GLN A 216 -16.85 -24.81 -5.44
CA GLN A 216 -17.23 -26.09 -6.07
C GLN A 216 -17.30 -27.25 -5.07
N LYS A 217 -16.37 -27.31 -4.11
CA LYS A 217 -16.32 -28.39 -3.11
C LYS A 217 -17.38 -28.23 -2.01
N LYS A 218 -17.78 -27.02 -1.66
CA LYS A 218 -18.62 -26.73 -0.47
C LYS A 218 -20.08 -26.40 -0.75
N LYS A 219 -20.48 -26.15 -1.99
CA LYS A 219 -21.81 -25.64 -2.35
C LYS A 219 -22.25 -24.39 -1.55
N SER A 220 -21.31 -23.62 -1.02
CA SER A 220 -21.56 -22.41 -0.21
C SER A 220 -20.59 -21.30 -0.61
N ASP A 221 -21.02 -20.06 -0.48
CA ASP A 221 -20.17 -18.91 -0.71
C ASP A 221 -19.00 -18.88 0.28
N VAL A 222 -17.78 -18.93 -0.25
CA VAL A 222 -16.53 -18.83 0.50
C VAL A 222 -15.89 -17.48 0.16
N PHE A 223 -15.64 -16.69 1.18
CA PHE A 223 -14.95 -15.40 1.10
C PHE A 223 -13.47 -15.56 1.38
#